data_12f471486a4c68502b2db284c5be3ccf
#
_entry.id   12f471486a4c68502b2db284c5be3ccf
#
_cell.length_a   1.000
_cell.length_b   1.000
_cell.length_c   1.000
_cell.angle_alpha   90.00
_cell.angle_beta   90.00
_cell.angle_gamma   90.00
#
_symmetry.space_group_name_H-M   'P 1'
#
loop_
_entity.id
_entity.type
_entity.pdbx_description
1 polymer ?
#
loop_
_entity_poly.entity_id
_entity_poly.type
_entity_poly.pdbx_seq_one_letter_code
_entity_poly.pdbx_strand_id
1 'polypeptide(L)'
;MVLLALAHACVDLYQGAVAALVPFFVAERAYTYAAASGVVLAASLLSSVVQPVFGALTDRWAMPWLLPVSTLVGGIGVALAGLTGSYALTLAVVGLSGIGVAAYHPEAARVARRASRGSHAAMSWFSLGGNLGFATAPLLVSAIATSGGLGASPLLVVPALAGAVLCVAALRGVKAVEAATPKGVHREPGADDWPSFLRLSGAIVCRSIVFVGLGAFISLYARQRTGGGEAAGTAALFVLYIGGALGTVAGGRLAALFGRVPVVRWSYALTVPAVAGVVLVPGPLFHVFVLLTSAGLYVPFSLHITLGQDFLPRRVGTAGGVTLGLTVSVGGLASPLIGALADATSLRTALAPLIALPALGWLLLRTLREPDGEAPRRP
;
A
#
# COMPACT_ATOMS: atom_id res chain seq x y z
N MET A 1 13.48 3.01 -16.04
CA MET A 1 12.17 2.98 -15.36
C MET A 1 11.62 1.55 -15.23
N VAL A 2 11.59 0.73 -16.29
CA VAL A 2 11.03 -0.65 -16.23
C VAL A 2 11.67 -1.50 -15.13
N LEU A 3 13.01 -1.53 -15.04
CA LEU A 3 13.71 -2.27 -13.99
C LEU A 3 13.35 -1.80 -12.58
N LEU A 4 13.18 -0.49 -12.37
CA LEU A 4 12.74 0.07 -11.08
C LEU A 4 11.29 -0.32 -10.77
N ALA A 5 10.41 -0.33 -11.77
CA ALA A 5 9.02 -0.76 -11.59
C ALA A 5 8.94 -2.27 -11.24
N LEU A 6 9.71 -3.12 -11.91
CA LEU A 6 9.77 -4.55 -11.59
C LEU A 6 10.40 -4.82 -10.21
N ALA A 7 11.45 -4.08 -9.86
CA ALA A 7 12.05 -4.17 -8.51
C ALA A 7 11.04 -3.74 -7.44
N HIS A 8 10.26 -2.67 -7.68
CA HIS A 8 9.20 -2.22 -6.79
C HIS A 8 8.09 -3.28 -6.63
N ALA A 9 7.72 -3.95 -7.74
CA ALA A 9 6.78 -5.07 -7.68
C ALA A 9 7.28 -6.20 -6.77
N CYS A 10 8.56 -6.56 -6.85
CA CYS A 10 9.15 -7.57 -5.98
C CYS A 10 9.13 -7.19 -4.50
N VAL A 11 9.24 -5.91 -4.16
CA VAL A 11 9.21 -5.44 -2.75
C VAL A 11 7.77 -5.38 -2.22
N ASP A 12 6.86 -4.79 -2.98
CA ASP A 12 5.47 -4.61 -2.52
C ASP A 12 4.68 -5.93 -2.52
N LEU A 13 5.17 -6.95 -3.22
CA LEU A 13 4.69 -8.31 -3.07
C LEU A 13 4.71 -8.75 -1.60
N TYR A 14 5.72 -8.37 -0.82
CA TYR A 14 5.82 -8.77 0.58
C TYR A 14 4.80 -8.10 1.48
N GLN A 15 4.37 -6.88 1.19
CA GLN A 15 3.25 -6.25 1.90
C GLN A 15 1.95 -7.01 1.65
N GLY A 16 1.69 -7.38 0.38
CA GLY A 16 0.52 -8.18 0.02
C GLY A 16 0.60 -9.62 0.56
N ALA A 17 1.81 -10.21 0.62
CA ALA A 17 2.02 -11.57 1.09
C ALA A 17 1.70 -11.75 2.57
N VAL A 18 1.98 -10.77 3.42
CA VAL A 18 1.62 -10.84 4.85
C VAL A 18 0.11 -11.01 5.02
N ALA A 19 -0.70 -10.22 4.31
CA ALA A 19 -2.16 -10.35 4.35
C ALA A 19 -2.63 -11.68 3.73
N ALA A 20 -1.99 -12.14 2.66
CA ALA A 20 -2.33 -13.40 2.01
C ALA A 20 -1.99 -14.63 2.87
N LEU A 21 -1.03 -14.54 3.79
CA LEU A 21 -0.70 -15.60 4.75
C LEU A 21 -1.70 -15.70 5.92
N VAL A 22 -2.50 -14.67 6.20
CA VAL A 22 -3.46 -14.65 7.33
C VAL A 22 -4.37 -15.89 7.36
N PRO A 23 -5.03 -16.31 6.26
CA PRO A 23 -5.88 -17.50 6.28
C PRO A 23 -5.14 -18.78 6.63
N PHE A 24 -3.86 -18.90 6.24
CA PHE A 24 -3.04 -20.08 6.53
C PHE A 24 -2.59 -20.09 8.00
N PHE A 25 -2.28 -18.94 8.60
CA PHE A 25 -2.02 -18.86 10.04
C PHE A 25 -3.26 -19.24 10.87
N VAL A 26 -4.45 -18.81 10.44
CA VAL A 26 -5.71 -19.22 11.09
C VAL A 26 -5.95 -20.71 10.95
N ALA A 27 -5.74 -21.29 9.74
CA ALA A 27 -6.04 -22.69 9.47
C ALA A 27 -5.01 -23.67 10.07
N GLU A 28 -3.71 -23.39 9.94
CA GLU A 28 -2.65 -24.32 10.30
C GLU A 28 -2.10 -24.12 11.72
N ARG A 29 -2.22 -22.91 12.28
CA ARG A 29 -1.71 -22.55 13.61
C ARG A 29 -2.79 -22.21 14.63
N ALA A 30 -4.05 -22.33 14.23
CA ALA A 30 -5.21 -21.99 15.06
C ALA A 30 -5.13 -20.57 15.67
N TYR A 31 -4.54 -19.62 14.94
CA TYR A 31 -4.52 -18.24 15.40
C TYR A 31 -5.94 -17.68 15.41
N THR A 32 -6.30 -16.96 16.48
CA THR A 32 -7.51 -16.12 16.48
C THR A 32 -7.40 -15.02 15.42
N TYR A 33 -8.50 -14.40 15.05
CA TYR A 33 -8.48 -13.27 14.10
C TYR A 33 -7.66 -12.10 14.65
N ALA A 34 -7.72 -11.86 15.97
CA ALA A 34 -6.88 -10.87 16.63
C ALA A 34 -5.37 -11.19 16.51
N ALA A 35 -4.99 -12.45 16.76
CA ALA A 35 -3.59 -12.87 16.61
C ALA A 35 -3.12 -12.78 15.17
N ALA A 36 -3.90 -13.28 14.21
CA ALA A 36 -3.56 -13.22 12.80
C ALA A 36 -3.44 -11.77 12.27
N SER A 37 -4.33 -10.86 12.71
CA SER A 37 -4.22 -9.44 12.39
C SER A 37 -3.06 -8.75 13.11
N GLY A 38 -2.62 -9.26 14.25
CA GLY A 38 -1.39 -8.83 14.91
C GLY A 38 -0.14 -9.05 14.07
N VAL A 39 -0.12 -10.10 13.20
CA VAL A 39 0.94 -10.30 12.21
C VAL A 39 0.95 -9.18 11.18
N VAL A 40 -0.21 -8.77 10.70
CA VAL A 40 -0.36 -7.61 9.77
C VAL A 40 0.08 -6.31 10.45
N LEU A 41 -0.29 -6.15 11.74
CA LEU A 41 0.16 -5.00 12.53
C LEU A 41 1.69 -4.95 12.65
N ALA A 42 2.35 -6.07 12.91
CA ALA A 42 3.81 -6.11 13.06
C ALA A 42 4.53 -5.60 11.80
N ALA A 43 4.04 -6.00 10.61
CA ALA A 43 4.58 -5.50 9.35
C ALA A 43 4.33 -4.00 9.18
N SER A 44 3.11 -3.54 9.42
CA SER A 44 2.69 -2.16 9.14
C SER A 44 3.20 -1.16 10.16
N LEU A 45 3.23 -1.50 11.46
CA LEU A 45 3.68 -0.60 12.53
C LEU A 45 5.16 -0.26 12.38
N LEU A 46 6.00 -1.28 12.20
CA LEU A 46 7.43 -1.07 12.02
C LEU A 46 7.73 -0.34 10.70
N SER A 47 7.00 -0.68 9.63
CA SER A 47 7.08 0.07 8.38
C SER A 47 6.83 1.56 8.58
N SER A 48 5.84 1.90 9.37
CA SER A 48 5.38 3.28 9.58
C SER A 48 6.35 4.16 10.36
N VAL A 49 6.97 3.59 11.38
CA VAL A 49 7.95 4.29 12.23
C VAL A 49 9.28 4.42 11.49
N VAL A 50 9.67 3.36 10.78
CA VAL A 50 10.97 3.25 10.12
C VAL A 50 11.04 4.08 8.84
N GLN A 51 9.94 4.18 8.08
CA GLN A 51 9.91 4.87 6.79
C GLN A 51 10.27 6.37 6.87
N PRO A 52 9.72 7.18 7.80
CA PRO A 52 10.16 8.57 7.98
C PRO A 52 11.63 8.70 8.40
N VAL A 53 12.14 7.77 9.22
CA VAL A 53 13.54 7.76 9.64
C VAL A 53 14.45 7.53 8.45
N PHE A 54 14.18 6.52 7.63
CA PHE A 54 14.94 6.29 6.40
C PHE A 54 14.76 7.42 5.38
N GLY A 55 13.58 8.06 5.32
CA GLY A 55 13.35 9.26 4.53
C GLY A 55 14.31 10.39 4.91
N ALA A 56 14.40 10.70 6.21
CA ALA A 56 15.31 11.73 6.71
C ALA A 56 16.80 11.36 6.50
N LEU A 57 17.15 10.08 6.61
CA LEU A 57 18.52 9.60 6.35
C LEU A 57 18.88 9.71 4.87
N THR A 58 17.98 9.33 3.97
CA THR A 58 18.20 9.39 2.51
C THR A 58 18.21 10.82 1.97
N ASP A 59 17.57 11.76 2.67
CA ASP A 59 17.69 13.20 2.37
C ASP A 59 19.10 13.74 2.66
N ARG A 60 19.76 13.20 3.69
CA ARG A 60 21.13 13.60 4.07
C ARG A 60 22.20 12.84 3.29
N TRP A 61 22.00 11.53 3.11
CA TRP A 61 22.97 10.63 2.50
C TRP A 61 22.34 9.80 1.39
N ALA A 62 22.92 9.84 0.21
CA ALA A 62 22.52 8.94 -0.88
C ALA A 62 22.89 7.50 -0.52
N MET A 63 21.89 6.63 -0.35
CA MET A 63 22.09 5.23 0.04
C MET A 63 21.50 4.25 -0.98
N PRO A 64 21.94 4.29 -2.27
CA PRO A 64 21.34 3.43 -3.31
C PRO A 64 21.51 1.92 -3.03
N TRP A 65 22.52 1.53 -2.25
CA TRP A 65 22.73 0.16 -1.78
C TRP A 65 21.58 -0.34 -0.90
N LEU A 66 20.80 0.58 -0.32
CA LEU A 66 19.66 0.25 0.51
C LEU A 66 18.59 -0.50 -0.28
N LEU A 67 18.43 -0.21 -1.58
CA LEU A 67 17.42 -0.88 -2.42
C LEU A 67 17.58 -2.42 -2.45
N PRO A 68 18.71 -2.98 -2.88
CA PRO A 68 18.85 -4.44 -2.91
C PRO A 68 18.86 -5.05 -1.49
N VAL A 69 19.47 -4.41 -0.51
CA VAL A 69 19.55 -4.93 0.87
C VAL A 69 18.16 -4.98 1.51
N SER A 70 17.41 -3.90 1.43
CA SER A 70 16.06 -3.83 2.00
C SER A 70 15.08 -4.78 1.32
N THR A 71 15.22 -5.01 0.01
CA THR A 71 14.46 -6.02 -0.74
C THR A 71 14.70 -7.42 -0.18
N LEU A 72 15.97 -7.78 0.06
CA LEU A 72 16.34 -9.08 0.66
C LEU A 72 15.82 -9.23 2.08
N VAL A 73 15.97 -8.19 2.92
CA VAL A 73 15.44 -8.18 4.29
C VAL A 73 13.94 -8.39 4.30
N GLY A 74 13.21 -7.67 3.43
CA GLY A 74 11.76 -7.83 3.26
C GLY A 74 11.37 -9.25 2.91
N GLY A 75 12.05 -9.83 1.93
CA GLY A 75 11.75 -11.21 1.47
C GLY A 75 12.13 -12.29 2.46
N ILE A 76 13.29 -12.20 3.09
CA ILE A 76 13.73 -13.17 4.10
C ILE A 76 12.76 -13.18 5.29
N GLY A 77 12.29 -12.01 5.75
CA GLY A 77 11.34 -11.91 6.86
C GLY A 77 10.04 -12.68 6.57
N VAL A 78 9.43 -12.48 5.39
CA VAL A 78 8.22 -13.23 5.01
C VAL A 78 8.51 -14.71 4.76
N ALA A 79 9.63 -15.04 4.12
CA ALA A 79 10.02 -16.42 3.86
C ALA A 79 10.18 -17.25 5.14
N LEU A 80 10.66 -16.64 6.22
CA LEU A 80 10.81 -17.30 7.51
C LEU A 80 9.49 -17.41 8.29
N ALA A 81 8.46 -16.63 7.96
CA ALA A 81 7.23 -16.54 8.75
C ALA A 81 6.49 -17.88 8.93
N GLY A 82 6.53 -18.75 7.91
CA GLY A 82 5.93 -20.08 8.00
C GLY A 82 6.77 -21.13 8.76
N LEU A 83 8.04 -20.87 9.01
CA LEU A 83 8.93 -21.78 9.75
C LEU A 83 8.99 -21.50 11.25
N THR A 84 8.46 -20.39 11.71
CA THR A 84 8.54 -19.98 13.11
C THR A 84 7.74 -20.91 14.02
N GLY A 85 8.32 -21.31 15.16
CA GLY A 85 7.68 -22.19 16.14
C GLY A 85 6.80 -21.44 17.16
N SER A 86 6.77 -20.10 17.18
CA SER A 86 6.01 -19.32 18.12
C SER A 86 5.43 -18.04 17.51
N TYR A 87 4.33 -17.55 18.10
CA TYR A 87 3.70 -16.29 17.68
C TYR A 87 4.66 -15.10 17.75
N ALA A 88 5.42 -14.97 18.85
CA ALA A 88 6.39 -13.90 19.04
C ALA A 88 7.46 -13.89 17.95
N LEU A 89 7.97 -15.07 17.56
CA LEU A 89 8.95 -15.18 16.49
C LEU A 89 8.33 -14.86 15.12
N THR A 90 7.06 -15.25 14.89
CA THR A 90 6.32 -14.86 13.67
C THR A 90 6.22 -13.32 13.58
N LEU A 91 5.84 -12.66 14.68
CA LEU A 91 5.79 -11.18 14.72
C LEU A 91 7.15 -10.55 14.45
N ALA A 92 8.24 -11.10 15.02
CA ALA A 92 9.59 -10.59 14.85
C ALA A 92 10.06 -10.66 13.39
N VAL A 93 9.91 -11.82 12.73
CA VAL A 93 10.37 -11.98 11.34
C VAL A 93 9.51 -11.21 10.34
N VAL A 94 8.18 -11.11 10.57
CA VAL A 94 7.29 -10.31 9.75
C VAL A 94 7.52 -8.81 9.99
N GLY A 95 7.80 -8.41 11.23
CA GLY A 95 8.22 -7.05 11.55
C GLY A 95 9.54 -6.67 10.86
N LEU A 96 10.51 -7.59 10.83
CA LEU A 96 11.76 -7.41 10.08
C LEU A 96 11.49 -7.20 8.58
N SER A 97 10.53 -7.96 8.00
CA SER A 97 10.08 -7.73 6.64
C SER A 97 9.53 -6.32 6.45
N GLY A 98 8.67 -5.86 7.36
CA GLY A 98 8.12 -4.49 7.36
C GLY A 98 9.20 -3.41 7.39
N ILE A 99 10.27 -3.59 8.18
CA ILE A 99 11.43 -2.70 8.20
C ILE A 99 12.14 -2.67 6.83
N GLY A 100 12.35 -3.85 6.22
CA GLY A 100 12.96 -3.94 4.89
C GLY A 100 12.14 -3.16 3.85
N VAL A 101 10.84 -3.41 3.78
CA VAL A 101 9.94 -2.72 2.84
C VAL A 101 9.93 -1.20 3.10
N ALA A 102 9.90 -0.77 4.37
CA ALA A 102 9.93 0.63 4.74
C ALA A 102 11.21 1.35 4.32
N ALA A 103 12.35 0.70 4.48
CA ALA A 103 13.65 1.26 4.12
C ALA A 103 13.81 1.42 2.60
N TYR A 104 13.15 0.56 1.81
CA TYR A 104 13.18 0.62 0.35
C TYR A 104 12.55 1.90 -0.21
N HIS A 105 11.35 2.25 0.25
CA HIS A 105 10.49 3.23 -0.41
C HIS A 105 11.08 4.65 -0.56
N PRO A 106 11.66 5.28 0.49
CA PRO A 106 12.19 6.63 0.35
C PRO A 106 13.31 6.73 -0.68
N GLU A 107 14.26 5.80 -0.63
CA GLU A 107 15.38 5.77 -1.55
C GLU A 107 14.94 5.39 -2.98
N ALA A 108 14.01 4.43 -3.12
CA ALA A 108 13.45 4.04 -4.40
C ALA A 108 12.71 5.20 -5.07
N ALA A 109 11.89 5.95 -4.31
CA ALA A 109 11.20 7.14 -4.81
C ALA A 109 12.18 8.22 -5.26
N ARG A 110 13.29 8.42 -4.50
CA ARG A 110 14.37 9.36 -4.87
C ARG A 110 15.06 8.95 -6.16
N VAL A 111 15.43 7.68 -6.29
CA VAL A 111 16.07 7.14 -7.51
C VAL A 111 15.11 7.19 -8.70
N ALA A 112 13.83 6.81 -8.51
CA ALA A 112 12.82 6.87 -9.56
C ALA A 112 12.56 8.31 -10.03
N ARG A 113 12.49 9.29 -9.12
CA ARG A 113 12.35 10.71 -9.47
C ARG A 113 13.50 11.19 -10.35
N ARG A 114 14.74 10.82 -10.03
CA ARG A 114 15.92 11.14 -10.86
C ARG A 114 15.83 10.46 -12.23
N ALA A 115 15.50 9.16 -12.26
CA ALA A 115 15.39 8.38 -13.49
C ALA A 115 14.23 8.86 -14.39
N SER A 116 13.15 9.40 -13.81
CA SER A 116 11.98 9.89 -14.54
C SER A 116 12.21 11.25 -15.24
N ARG A 117 13.26 11.98 -14.88
CA ARG A 117 13.58 13.32 -15.41
C ARG A 117 12.38 14.28 -15.41
N GLY A 118 11.57 14.24 -14.35
CA GLY A 118 10.35 15.05 -14.20
C GLY A 118 9.12 14.52 -14.95
N SER A 119 9.20 13.36 -15.61
CA SER A 119 8.06 12.75 -16.28
C SER A 119 7.10 12.11 -15.30
N HIS A 120 5.88 12.66 -15.18
CA HIS A 120 4.79 12.08 -14.38
C HIS A 120 4.40 10.67 -14.87
N ALA A 121 4.38 10.45 -16.18
CA ALA A 121 4.08 9.12 -16.74
C ALA A 121 5.13 8.09 -16.30
N ALA A 122 6.41 8.43 -16.29
CA ALA A 122 7.47 7.53 -15.85
C ALA A 122 7.34 7.19 -14.34
N MET A 123 6.96 8.16 -13.50
CA MET A 123 6.66 7.93 -12.06
C MET A 123 5.42 7.04 -11.88
N SER A 124 4.39 7.21 -12.72
CA SER A 124 3.20 6.33 -12.69
C SER A 124 3.55 4.88 -13.01
N TRP A 125 4.46 4.62 -13.95
CA TRP A 125 4.97 3.26 -14.21
C TRP A 125 5.69 2.67 -13.00
N PHE A 126 6.48 3.47 -12.28
CA PHE A 126 7.12 3.03 -11.05
C PHE A 126 6.08 2.64 -9.97
N SER A 127 5.07 3.48 -9.76
CA SER A 127 3.99 3.21 -8.80
C SER A 127 3.12 2.02 -9.20
N LEU A 128 2.86 1.83 -10.51
CA LEU A 128 2.14 0.67 -11.02
C LEU A 128 2.86 -0.63 -10.69
N GLY A 129 4.22 -0.64 -10.74
CA GLY A 129 5.01 -1.78 -10.31
C GLY A 129 4.65 -2.25 -8.90
N GLY A 130 4.64 -1.35 -7.93
CA GLY A 130 4.24 -1.68 -6.54
C GLY A 130 2.83 -2.26 -6.45
N ASN A 131 1.84 -1.62 -7.09
CA ASN A 131 0.47 -2.13 -7.10
C ASN A 131 0.34 -3.53 -7.73
N LEU A 132 1.11 -3.82 -8.78
CA LEU A 132 1.15 -5.16 -9.38
C LEU A 132 1.80 -6.18 -8.43
N GLY A 133 2.83 -5.78 -7.66
CA GLY A 133 3.41 -6.60 -6.60
C GLY A 133 2.36 -7.01 -5.57
N PHE A 134 1.60 -6.05 -5.04
CA PHE A 134 0.47 -6.34 -4.17
C PHE A 134 -0.54 -7.31 -4.79
N ALA A 135 -0.93 -7.08 -6.04
CA ALA A 135 -1.94 -7.90 -6.72
C ALA A 135 -1.47 -9.33 -6.97
N THR A 136 -0.19 -9.55 -7.26
CA THR A 136 0.36 -10.89 -7.50
C THR A 136 0.64 -11.66 -6.21
N ALA A 137 0.79 -10.99 -5.08
CA ALA A 137 1.12 -11.61 -3.80
C ALA A 137 0.15 -12.73 -3.38
N PRO A 138 -1.18 -12.55 -3.36
CA PRO A 138 -2.09 -13.62 -2.95
C PRO A 138 -2.06 -14.83 -3.90
N LEU A 139 -1.80 -14.62 -5.18
CA LEU A 139 -1.67 -15.72 -6.14
C LEU A 139 -0.43 -16.55 -5.85
N LEU A 140 0.70 -15.89 -5.63
CA LEU A 140 1.97 -16.56 -5.33
C LEU A 140 1.91 -17.28 -3.96
N VAL A 141 1.40 -16.61 -2.93
CA VAL A 141 1.26 -17.17 -1.59
C VAL A 141 0.33 -18.39 -1.62
N SER A 142 -0.83 -18.28 -2.29
CA SER A 142 -1.77 -19.40 -2.42
C SER A 142 -1.11 -20.58 -3.15
N ALA A 143 -0.45 -20.34 -4.29
CA ALA A 143 0.22 -21.40 -5.05
C ALA A 143 1.30 -22.14 -4.22
N ILE A 144 2.07 -21.41 -3.39
CA ILE A 144 3.11 -21.99 -2.53
C ILE A 144 2.46 -22.72 -1.33
N ALA A 145 1.52 -22.08 -0.64
CA ALA A 145 0.94 -22.63 0.58
C ALA A 145 0.01 -23.83 0.30
N THR A 146 -0.70 -23.87 -0.84
CA THR A 146 -1.50 -25.04 -1.22
C THR A 146 -0.65 -26.26 -1.57
N SER A 147 0.60 -26.07 -2.02
CA SER A 147 1.50 -27.18 -2.36
C SER A 147 2.26 -27.77 -1.16
N GLY A 148 2.50 -26.99 -0.09
CA GLY A 148 3.32 -27.43 1.03
C GLY A 148 3.01 -26.72 2.36
N GLY A 149 1.84 -26.12 2.50
CA GLY A 149 1.43 -25.37 3.70
C GLY A 149 2.36 -24.20 4.02
N LEU A 150 2.28 -23.74 5.24
CA LEU A 150 3.20 -22.68 5.75
C LEU A 150 4.67 -23.12 5.70
N GLY A 151 4.97 -24.42 5.73
CA GLY A 151 6.33 -24.96 5.62
C GLY A 151 7.01 -24.66 4.28
N ALA A 152 6.25 -24.38 3.22
CA ALA A 152 6.76 -23.98 1.92
C ALA A 152 7.07 -22.46 1.80
N SER A 153 6.80 -21.66 2.85
CA SER A 153 7.06 -20.22 2.85
C SER A 153 8.50 -19.80 2.48
N PRO A 154 9.57 -20.59 2.68
CA PRO A 154 10.91 -20.25 2.19
C PRO A 154 10.99 -19.95 0.69
N LEU A 155 10.10 -20.52 -0.12
CA LEU A 155 10.03 -20.22 -1.56
C LEU A 155 9.67 -18.77 -1.85
N LEU A 156 9.07 -18.06 -0.88
CA LEU A 156 8.80 -16.62 -0.99
C LEU A 156 10.08 -15.75 -1.01
N VAL A 157 11.27 -16.33 -0.78
CA VAL A 157 12.53 -15.59 -0.95
C VAL A 157 12.87 -15.32 -2.42
N VAL A 158 12.34 -16.11 -3.35
CA VAL A 158 12.68 -16.02 -4.78
C VAL A 158 12.42 -14.63 -5.39
N PRO A 159 11.25 -13.99 -5.17
CA PRO A 159 11.04 -12.62 -5.63
C PRO A 159 12.03 -11.60 -5.03
N ALA A 160 12.53 -11.82 -3.79
CA ALA A 160 13.51 -10.92 -3.19
C ALA A 160 14.87 -11.02 -3.87
N LEU A 161 15.29 -12.23 -4.19
CA LEU A 161 16.52 -12.46 -4.95
C LEU A 161 16.44 -11.80 -6.34
N ALA A 162 15.34 -12.04 -7.05
CA ALA A 162 15.10 -11.39 -8.35
C ALA A 162 15.05 -9.86 -8.22
N GLY A 163 14.32 -9.34 -7.23
CA GLY A 163 14.20 -7.90 -6.95
C GLY A 163 15.54 -7.25 -6.62
N ALA A 164 16.38 -7.90 -5.81
CA ALA A 164 17.72 -7.40 -5.49
C ALA A 164 18.61 -7.29 -6.73
N VAL A 165 18.58 -8.31 -7.62
CA VAL A 165 19.30 -8.27 -8.91
C VAL A 165 18.77 -7.13 -9.79
N LEU A 166 17.44 -6.97 -9.88
CA LEU A 166 16.81 -5.87 -10.64
C LEU A 166 17.19 -4.49 -10.08
N CYS A 167 17.26 -4.34 -8.73
CA CYS A 167 17.73 -3.12 -8.09
C CYS A 167 19.16 -2.77 -8.52
N VAL A 168 20.09 -3.73 -8.46
CA VAL A 168 21.48 -3.52 -8.86
C VAL A 168 21.57 -3.13 -10.34
N ALA A 169 20.83 -3.83 -11.21
CA ALA A 169 20.79 -3.52 -12.64
C ALA A 169 20.22 -2.11 -12.91
N ALA A 170 19.11 -1.74 -12.21
CA ALA A 170 18.49 -0.44 -12.32
C ALA A 170 19.43 0.69 -11.88
N LEU A 171 20.14 0.52 -10.76
CA LEU A 171 21.09 1.50 -10.23
C LEU A 171 22.28 1.74 -11.17
N ARG A 172 22.79 0.68 -11.82
CA ARG A 172 23.84 0.83 -12.87
C ARG A 172 23.32 1.67 -14.05
N GLY A 173 22.09 1.40 -14.50
CA GLY A 173 21.47 2.17 -15.59
C GLY A 173 21.22 3.64 -15.23
N VAL A 174 20.77 3.94 -14.00
CA VAL A 174 20.55 5.31 -13.54
C VAL A 174 21.84 6.11 -13.47
N LYS A 175 22.91 5.55 -12.91
CA LYS A 175 24.23 6.19 -12.87
C LYS A 175 24.75 6.57 -14.27
N ALA A 176 24.55 5.70 -15.26
CA ALA A 176 24.95 5.98 -16.63
C ALA A 176 24.17 7.16 -17.25
N VAL A 177 22.90 7.32 -16.86
CA VAL A 177 22.04 8.42 -17.33
C VAL A 177 22.35 9.75 -16.62
N GLU A 178 22.66 9.73 -15.33
CA GLU A 178 23.00 10.94 -14.54
C GLU A 178 24.31 11.60 -15.04
N ALA A 179 25.27 10.81 -15.50
CA ALA A 179 26.52 11.31 -16.05
C ALA A 179 26.33 12.17 -17.33
N ALA A 180 25.15 12.11 -17.95
CA ALA A 180 24.84 12.73 -19.25
C ALA A 180 23.93 13.97 -19.17
N THR A 181 23.54 14.51 -17.96
CA THR A 181 22.48 15.55 -17.87
C THR A 181 22.86 16.80 -17.06
N PRO A 182 22.60 18.05 -17.55
CA PRO A 182 22.84 19.31 -16.83
C PRO A 182 21.86 19.58 -15.67
N LYS A 183 22.29 20.36 -14.65
CA LYS A 183 21.50 20.73 -13.46
C LYS A 183 20.50 21.86 -13.77
N GLY A 184 19.23 21.73 -13.30
CA GLY A 184 18.16 22.70 -13.51
C GLY A 184 17.99 23.77 -12.40
N VAL A 185 17.19 24.81 -12.67
CA VAL A 185 16.99 26.02 -11.84
C VAL A 185 15.98 25.78 -10.70
N HIS A 186 16.30 26.24 -9.49
CA HIS A 186 15.42 26.16 -8.31
C HIS A 186 14.43 27.36 -8.26
N ARG A 187 13.16 27.05 -7.98
CA ARG A 187 12.11 28.06 -7.68
C ARG A 187 11.92 28.12 -6.16
N GLU A 188 11.69 29.32 -5.61
CA GLU A 188 11.42 29.45 -4.17
C GLU A 188 10.07 28.80 -3.80
N PRO A 189 10.02 28.01 -2.69
CA PRO A 189 8.79 27.34 -2.27
C PRO A 189 7.79 28.33 -1.64
N GLY A 190 6.48 28.14 -1.94
CA GLY A 190 5.37 28.88 -1.34
C GLY A 190 5.26 28.71 0.19
N ALA A 191 4.22 29.23 0.80
CA ALA A 191 3.92 29.06 2.23
C ALA A 191 3.29 27.67 2.50
N ASP A 192 3.59 27.09 3.68
CA ASP A 192 2.98 25.85 4.12
C ASP A 192 1.52 26.04 4.56
N ASP A 193 0.58 25.24 4.04
CA ASP A 193 -0.85 25.18 4.45
C ASP A 193 -1.10 23.94 5.32
N TRP A 194 -0.77 24.05 6.60
CA TRP A 194 -0.99 22.99 7.57
C TRP A 194 -2.45 22.60 7.78
N PRO A 195 -3.43 23.52 7.82
CA PRO A 195 -4.85 23.15 7.95
C PRO A 195 -5.34 22.23 6.82
N SER A 196 -4.99 22.51 5.57
CA SER A 196 -5.34 21.65 4.42
C SER A 196 -4.61 20.33 4.47
N PHE A 197 -3.32 20.33 4.83
CA PHE A 197 -2.51 19.13 5.00
C PHE A 197 -3.07 18.19 6.09
N LEU A 198 -3.49 18.72 7.24
CA LEU A 198 -4.06 17.92 8.33
C LEU A 198 -5.43 17.32 7.96
N ARG A 199 -6.29 18.06 7.21
CA ARG A 199 -7.55 17.50 6.69
C ARG A 199 -7.29 16.36 5.71
N LEU A 200 -6.34 16.54 4.80
CA LEU A 200 -5.90 15.50 3.87
C LEU A 200 -5.37 14.28 4.62
N SER A 201 -4.51 14.48 5.62
CA SER A 201 -3.95 13.41 6.47
C SER A 201 -5.05 12.63 7.21
N GLY A 202 -6.06 13.31 7.75
CA GLY A 202 -7.22 12.66 8.37
C GLY A 202 -8.02 11.79 7.39
N ALA A 203 -8.20 12.25 6.15
CA ALA A 203 -8.84 11.44 5.11
C ALA A 203 -7.98 10.21 4.74
N ILE A 204 -6.65 10.36 4.65
CA ILE A 204 -5.72 9.25 4.42
C ILE A 204 -5.82 8.21 5.55
N VAL A 205 -5.95 8.63 6.80
CA VAL A 205 -6.19 7.74 7.96
C VAL A 205 -7.46 6.91 7.76
N CYS A 206 -8.58 7.54 7.41
CA CYS A 206 -9.84 6.82 7.14
C CYS A 206 -9.65 5.78 6.02
N ARG A 207 -9.00 6.17 4.93
CA ARG A 207 -8.66 5.27 3.81
C ARG A 207 -7.78 4.10 4.25
N SER A 208 -6.76 4.37 5.06
CA SER A 208 -5.81 3.36 5.58
C SER A 208 -6.53 2.27 6.35
N ILE A 209 -7.42 2.65 7.28
CA ILE A 209 -8.18 1.70 8.10
C ILE A 209 -9.05 0.80 7.23
N VAL A 210 -9.74 1.36 6.21
CA VAL A 210 -10.57 0.56 5.30
C VAL A 210 -9.71 -0.41 4.50
N PHE A 211 -8.62 0.08 3.88
CA PHE A 211 -7.79 -0.74 3.00
C PHE A 211 -7.07 -1.86 3.75
N VAL A 212 -6.40 -1.54 4.86
CA VAL A 212 -5.64 -2.53 5.64
C VAL A 212 -6.58 -3.48 6.37
N GLY A 213 -7.72 -2.99 6.89
CA GLY A 213 -8.74 -3.82 7.52
C GLY A 213 -9.36 -4.81 6.53
N LEU A 214 -9.71 -4.37 5.32
CA LEU A 214 -10.17 -5.29 4.27
C LEU A 214 -9.03 -6.23 3.86
N GLY A 215 -7.82 -5.74 3.62
CA GLY A 215 -6.67 -6.56 3.27
C GLY A 215 -6.44 -7.71 4.25
N ALA A 216 -6.60 -7.46 5.56
CA ALA A 216 -6.42 -8.48 6.59
C ALA A 216 -7.52 -9.55 6.57
N PHE A 217 -8.79 -9.19 6.29
CA PHE A 217 -9.93 -10.09 6.50
C PHE A 217 -10.74 -10.44 5.26
N ILE A 218 -10.53 -9.78 4.12
CA ILE A 218 -11.36 -9.99 2.92
C ILE A 218 -11.29 -11.42 2.40
N SER A 219 -10.14 -12.08 2.50
CA SER A 219 -9.98 -13.47 2.08
C SER A 219 -10.83 -14.42 2.95
N LEU A 220 -10.78 -14.25 4.27
CA LEU A 220 -11.60 -15.04 5.21
C LEU A 220 -13.09 -14.72 5.03
N TYR A 221 -13.43 -13.44 4.86
CA TYR A 221 -14.80 -13.00 4.67
C TYR A 221 -15.41 -13.51 3.36
N ALA A 222 -14.63 -13.52 2.27
CA ALA A 222 -15.05 -14.06 0.99
C ALA A 222 -15.40 -15.55 1.07
N ARG A 223 -14.60 -16.35 1.78
CA ARG A 223 -14.87 -17.77 2.01
C ARG A 223 -16.24 -17.99 2.67
N GLN A 224 -16.59 -17.17 3.67
CA GLN A 224 -17.87 -17.23 4.37
C GLN A 224 -19.06 -16.74 3.50
N ARG A 225 -18.84 -15.72 2.66
CA ARG A 225 -19.91 -15.05 1.89
C ARG A 225 -20.25 -15.73 0.58
N THR A 226 -19.30 -16.41 -0.03
CA THR A 226 -19.49 -17.00 -1.37
C THR A 226 -19.54 -18.53 -1.36
N GLY A 227 -19.13 -19.17 -0.26
CA GLY A 227 -19.02 -20.62 -0.17
C GLY A 227 -17.92 -21.23 -1.06
N GLY A 228 -17.08 -20.39 -1.71
CA GLY A 228 -16.08 -20.84 -2.71
C GLY A 228 -14.72 -21.25 -2.12
N GLY A 229 -14.64 -21.49 -0.82
CA GLY A 229 -13.42 -21.98 -0.16
C GLY A 229 -12.22 -21.07 -0.33
N GLU A 230 -11.02 -21.67 -0.46
CA GLU A 230 -9.75 -20.96 -0.55
C GLU A 230 -9.63 -20.11 -1.82
N ALA A 231 -10.12 -20.64 -2.95
CA ALA A 231 -10.08 -19.95 -4.23
C ALA A 231 -10.84 -18.61 -4.19
N ALA A 232 -12.03 -18.58 -3.53
CA ALA A 232 -12.79 -17.35 -3.36
C ALA A 232 -12.05 -16.33 -2.49
N GLY A 233 -11.37 -16.78 -1.44
CA GLY A 233 -10.54 -15.91 -0.59
C GLY A 233 -9.38 -15.29 -1.35
N THR A 234 -8.64 -16.09 -2.10
CA THR A 234 -7.51 -15.65 -2.93
C THR A 234 -7.98 -14.68 -4.02
N ALA A 235 -9.09 -15.02 -4.70
CA ALA A 235 -9.68 -14.16 -5.71
C ALA A 235 -10.10 -12.79 -5.14
N ALA A 236 -10.72 -12.76 -3.95
CA ALA A 236 -11.14 -11.52 -3.33
C ALA A 236 -9.94 -10.61 -2.99
N LEU A 237 -8.86 -11.17 -2.47
CA LEU A 237 -7.64 -10.41 -2.16
C LEU A 237 -6.92 -9.95 -3.43
N PHE A 238 -6.85 -10.80 -4.47
CA PHE A 238 -6.35 -10.41 -5.79
C PHE A 238 -7.17 -9.24 -6.37
N VAL A 239 -8.51 -9.35 -6.35
CA VAL A 239 -9.42 -8.30 -6.84
C VAL A 239 -9.24 -7.00 -6.05
N LEU A 240 -9.06 -7.08 -4.72
CA LEU A 240 -8.78 -5.92 -3.88
C LEU A 240 -7.50 -5.21 -4.35
N TYR A 241 -6.45 -5.94 -4.67
CA TYR A 241 -5.17 -5.34 -5.04
C TYR A 241 -5.09 -4.90 -6.50
N ILE A 242 -5.65 -5.68 -7.44
CA ILE A 242 -5.70 -5.25 -8.85
C ILE A 242 -6.62 -4.04 -9.06
N GLY A 243 -7.70 -3.96 -8.27
CA GLY A 243 -8.55 -2.76 -8.22
C GLY A 243 -7.78 -1.51 -7.81
N GLY A 244 -6.79 -1.67 -6.92
CA GLY A 244 -5.85 -0.61 -6.55
C GLY A 244 -4.99 -0.13 -7.73
N ALA A 245 -4.44 -1.07 -8.50
CA ALA A 245 -3.66 -0.73 -9.69
C ALA A 245 -4.51 0.04 -10.71
N LEU A 246 -5.72 -0.45 -10.99
CA LEU A 246 -6.68 0.21 -11.90
C LEU A 246 -7.08 1.60 -11.38
N GLY A 247 -7.38 1.71 -10.08
CA GLY A 247 -7.71 2.97 -9.42
C GLY A 247 -6.59 4.00 -9.53
N THR A 248 -5.35 3.60 -9.30
CA THR A 248 -4.19 4.50 -9.39
C THR A 248 -4.01 5.07 -10.81
N VAL A 249 -4.16 4.23 -11.84
CA VAL A 249 -4.08 4.67 -13.24
C VAL A 249 -5.24 5.59 -13.60
N ALA A 250 -6.45 5.23 -13.17
CA ALA A 250 -7.65 6.06 -13.39
C ALA A 250 -7.52 7.41 -12.69
N GLY A 251 -6.99 7.45 -11.46
CA GLY A 251 -6.81 8.66 -10.67
C GLY A 251 -5.99 9.73 -11.37
N GLY A 252 -4.87 9.36 -11.95
CA GLY A 252 -4.01 10.29 -12.71
C GLY A 252 -4.73 10.90 -13.92
N ARG A 253 -5.49 10.08 -14.66
CA ARG A 253 -6.26 10.55 -15.83
C ARG A 253 -7.43 11.44 -15.43
N LEU A 254 -8.19 11.03 -14.41
CA LEU A 254 -9.33 11.81 -13.91
C LEU A 254 -8.88 13.16 -13.35
N ALA A 255 -7.75 13.19 -12.63
CA ALA A 255 -7.21 14.43 -12.09
C ALA A 255 -6.75 15.39 -13.18
N ALA A 256 -6.23 14.90 -14.29
CA ALA A 256 -5.88 15.74 -15.44
C ALA A 256 -7.11 16.40 -16.10
N LEU A 257 -8.28 15.72 -16.06
CA LEU A 257 -9.53 16.22 -16.65
C LEU A 257 -10.34 17.11 -15.69
N PHE A 258 -10.42 16.74 -14.43
CA PHE A 258 -11.36 17.32 -13.46
C PHE A 258 -10.70 18.05 -12.28
N GLY A 259 -9.36 18.04 -12.20
CA GLY A 259 -8.62 18.52 -11.03
C GLY A 259 -8.49 17.46 -9.94
N ARG A 260 -7.48 17.62 -9.06
CA ARG A 260 -7.13 16.63 -8.03
C ARG A 260 -8.16 16.57 -6.92
N VAL A 261 -8.53 17.73 -6.36
CA VAL A 261 -9.46 17.81 -5.21
C VAL A 261 -10.86 17.31 -5.54
N PRO A 262 -11.51 17.68 -6.66
CA PRO A 262 -12.79 17.08 -7.06
C PRO A 262 -12.72 15.54 -7.19
N VAL A 263 -11.68 15.02 -7.85
CA VAL A 263 -11.51 13.58 -8.05
C VAL A 263 -11.36 12.85 -6.71
N VAL A 264 -10.55 13.38 -5.79
CA VAL A 264 -10.40 12.83 -4.44
C VAL A 264 -11.74 12.80 -3.71
N ARG A 265 -12.52 13.89 -3.74
CA ARG A 265 -13.86 13.95 -3.12
C ARG A 265 -14.82 12.90 -3.68
N TRP A 266 -14.96 12.85 -5.00
CA TRP A 266 -15.83 11.88 -5.67
C TRP A 266 -15.44 10.45 -5.36
N SER A 267 -14.14 10.18 -5.31
CA SER A 267 -13.61 8.87 -4.97
C SER A 267 -14.07 8.41 -3.57
N TYR A 268 -13.92 9.26 -2.56
CA TYR A 268 -14.39 8.94 -1.20
C TYR A 268 -15.91 8.78 -1.13
N ALA A 269 -16.68 9.63 -1.79
CA ALA A 269 -18.15 9.54 -1.83
C ALA A 269 -18.63 8.21 -2.45
N LEU A 270 -18.04 7.82 -3.58
CA LEU A 270 -18.39 6.57 -4.28
C LEU A 270 -17.91 5.33 -3.55
N THR A 271 -16.85 5.44 -2.72
CA THR A 271 -16.35 4.34 -1.91
C THR A 271 -17.33 3.94 -0.79
N VAL A 272 -18.17 4.86 -0.29
CA VAL A 272 -19.17 4.54 0.75
C VAL A 272 -20.11 3.41 0.32
N PRO A 273 -20.89 3.53 -0.78
CA PRO A 273 -21.76 2.44 -1.22
C PRO A 273 -20.98 1.19 -1.66
N ALA A 274 -19.74 1.34 -2.15
CA ALA A 274 -18.91 0.21 -2.51
C ALA A 274 -18.54 -0.65 -1.29
N VAL A 275 -18.06 -0.03 -0.19
CA VAL A 275 -17.77 -0.73 1.08
C VAL A 275 -19.05 -1.32 1.68
N ALA A 276 -20.18 -0.61 1.62
CA ALA A 276 -21.48 -1.14 2.04
C ALA A 276 -21.84 -2.41 1.24
N GLY A 277 -21.60 -2.40 -0.06
CA GLY A 277 -21.79 -3.57 -0.92
C GLY A 277 -20.91 -4.76 -0.51
N VAL A 278 -19.63 -4.53 -0.19
CA VAL A 278 -18.73 -5.59 0.33
C VAL A 278 -19.32 -6.22 1.60
N VAL A 279 -19.83 -5.42 2.53
CA VAL A 279 -20.30 -5.93 3.83
C VAL A 279 -21.69 -6.57 3.71
N LEU A 280 -22.57 -6.02 2.89
CA LEU A 280 -24.00 -6.36 2.92
C LEU A 280 -24.42 -7.32 1.80
N VAL A 281 -23.82 -7.24 0.60
CA VAL A 281 -24.27 -8.00 -0.58
C VAL A 281 -23.60 -9.38 -0.61
N PRO A 282 -24.38 -10.48 -0.67
CA PRO A 282 -23.84 -11.83 -0.80
C PRO A 282 -23.64 -12.23 -2.27
N GLY A 283 -22.99 -13.38 -2.46
CA GLY A 283 -22.86 -14.03 -3.77
C GLY A 283 -21.83 -13.37 -4.70
N PRO A 284 -21.90 -13.57 -6.02
CA PRO A 284 -20.87 -13.16 -6.97
C PRO A 284 -20.62 -11.66 -7.04
N LEU A 285 -21.66 -10.85 -6.80
CA LEU A 285 -21.56 -9.38 -6.77
C LEU A 285 -20.60 -8.86 -5.69
N PHE A 286 -20.32 -9.67 -4.67
CA PHE A 286 -19.31 -9.36 -3.66
C PHE A 286 -17.98 -8.91 -4.28
N HIS A 287 -17.46 -9.65 -5.26
CA HIS A 287 -16.16 -9.32 -5.90
C HIS A 287 -16.23 -8.02 -6.71
N VAL A 288 -17.38 -7.68 -7.28
CA VAL A 288 -17.58 -6.39 -7.96
C VAL A 288 -17.47 -5.24 -6.95
N PHE A 289 -18.09 -5.37 -5.77
CA PHE A 289 -17.98 -4.37 -4.72
C PHE A 289 -16.58 -4.29 -4.14
N VAL A 290 -15.85 -5.40 -4.03
CA VAL A 290 -14.41 -5.40 -3.65
C VAL A 290 -13.60 -4.61 -4.66
N LEU A 291 -13.80 -4.83 -5.96
CA LEU A 291 -13.13 -4.09 -7.03
C LEU A 291 -13.42 -2.59 -6.97
N LEU A 292 -14.69 -2.22 -6.85
CA LEU A 292 -15.13 -0.82 -6.77
C LEU A 292 -14.58 -0.13 -5.52
N THR A 293 -14.59 -0.82 -4.37
CA THR A 293 -14.01 -0.32 -3.13
C THR A 293 -12.53 -0.04 -3.31
N SER A 294 -11.80 -1.00 -3.83
CA SER A 294 -10.37 -0.85 -4.03
C SER A 294 -10.04 0.25 -5.03
N ALA A 295 -10.70 0.28 -6.18
CA ALA A 295 -10.52 1.35 -7.16
C ALA A 295 -10.80 2.73 -6.52
N GLY A 296 -11.89 2.85 -5.77
CA GLY A 296 -12.24 4.08 -5.05
C GLY A 296 -11.19 4.49 -4.02
N LEU A 297 -10.61 3.56 -3.28
CA LEU A 297 -9.55 3.84 -2.31
C LEU A 297 -8.22 4.24 -2.99
N TYR A 298 -7.95 3.77 -4.22
CA TYR A 298 -6.67 3.99 -4.88
C TYR A 298 -6.67 5.10 -5.93
N VAL A 299 -7.82 5.49 -6.47
CA VAL A 299 -7.94 6.70 -7.32
C VAL A 299 -7.27 7.90 -6.67
N PRO A 300 -7.46 8.20 -5.36
CA PRO A 300 -6.83 9.35 -4.72
C PRO A 300 -5.39 9.08 -4.26
N PHE A 301 -4.85 7.87 -4.40
CA PHE A 301 -3.57 7.49 -3.78
C PHE A 301 -2.41 8.41 -4.17
N SER A 302 -2.11 8.53 -5.47
CA SER A 302 -1.05 9.41 -5.96
C SER A 302 -1.37 10.89 -5.76
N LEU A 303 -2.67 11.23 -5.78
CA LEU A 303 -3.14 12.60 -5.60
C LEU A 303 -2.96 13.07 -4.15
N HIS A 304 -3.10 12.19 -3.17
CA HIS A 304 -2.81 12.50 -1.76
C HIS A 304 -1.34 12.90 -1.58
N ILE A 305 -0.41 12.20 -2.23
CA ILE A 305 1.01 12.48 -2.13
C ILE A 305 1.32 13.85 -2.72
N THR A 306 0.85 14.10 -3.95
CA THR A 306 1.11 15.38 -4.65
C THR A 306 0.42 16.55 -3.98
N LEU A 307 -0.84 16.43 -3.54
CA LEU A 307 -1.54 17.45 -2.77
C LEU A 307 -0.83 17.72 -1.44
N GLY A 308 -0.41 16.67 -0.73
CA GLY A 308 0.34 16.83 0.51
C GLY A 308 1.64 17.60 0.32
N GLN A 309 2.38 17.32 -0.75
CA GLN A 309 3.60 18.03 -1.09
C GLN A 309 3.35 19.51 -1.47
N ASP A 310 2.23 19.77 -2.16
CA ASP A 310 1.88 21.14 -2.56
C ASP A 310 1.31 21.96 -1.39
N PHE A 311 0.65 21.33 -0.41
CA PHE A 311 0.25 22.00 0.84
C PHE A 311 1.44 22.30 1.75
N LEU A 312 2.52 21.52 1.69
CA LEU A 312 3.74 21.76 2.46
C LEU A 312 4.98 21.92 1.55
N PRO A 313 5.05 22.95 0.70
CA PRO A 313 6.09 23.10 -0.30
C PRO A 313 7.49 23.29 0.30
N ARG A 314 7.59 23.77 1.54
CA ARG A 314 8.85 23.91 2.27
C ARG A 314 9.29 22.62 2.95
N ARG A 315 8.40 21.60 3.01
CA ARG A 315 8.58 20.33 3.75
C ARG A 315 8.13 19.13 2.94
N VAL A 316 8.53 19.08 1.67
CA VAL A 316 8.11 18.05 0.70
C VAL A 316 8.43 16.63 1.17
N GLY A 317 9.59 16.42 1.83
CA GLY A 317 9.98 15.15 2.44
C GLY A 317 9.06 14.75 3.59
N THR A 318 8.75 15.69 4.49
CA THR A 318 7.78 15.48 5.59
C THR A 318 6.40 15.16 5.04
N ALA A 319 5.93 15.93 4.05
CA ALA A 319 4.64 15.70 3.42
C ALA A 319 4.55 14.30 2.78
N GLY A 320 5.56 13.91 2.02
CA GLY A 320 5.64 12.58 1.42
C GLY A 320 5.73 11.46 2.46
N GLY A 321 6.57 11.60 3.48
CA GLY A 321 6.72 10.64 4.56
C GLY A 321 5.44 10.44 5.37
N VAL A 322 4.74 11.51 5.71
CA VAL A 322 3.47 11.44 6.45
C VAL A 322 2.37 10.83 5.58
N THR A 323 2.19 11.29 4.34
CA THR A 323 1.13 10.77 3.46
C THR A 323 1.32 9.29 3.12
N LEU A 324 2.55 8.86 2.83
CA LEU A 324 2.87 7.45 2.59
C LEU A 324 2.81 6.61 3.87
N GLY A 325 3.39 7.11 4.97
CA GLY A 325 3.37 6.44 6.26
C GLY A 325 1.95 6.19 6.75
N LEU A 326 1.08 7.20 6.78
CA LEU A 326 -0.32 7.07 7.20
C LEU A 326 -1.12 6.08 6.36
N THR A 327 -0.73 5.86 5.10
CA THR A 327 -1.42 4.94 4.18
C THR A 327 -1.50 3.50 4.70
N VAL A 328 -0.54 3.07 5.51
CA VAL A 328 -0.45 1.70 6.04
C VAL A 328 -0.53 1.65 7.57
N SER A 329 0.05 2.64 8.25
CA SER A 329 0.26 2.65 9.70
C SER A 329 -0.99 2.50 10.53
N VAL A 330 -1.92 3.42 10.33
CA VAL A 330 -3.12 3.52 11.18
C VAL A 330 -4.08 2.37 10.91
N GLY A 331 -4.14 1.93 9.64
CA GLY A 331 -4.87 0.71 9.27
C GLY A 331 -4.32 -0.52 9.97
N GLY A 332 -2.98 -0.64 10.05
CA GLY A 332 -2.33 -1.70 10.80
C GLY A 332 -2.68 -1.70 12.29
N LEU A 333 -2.70 -0.53 12.92
CA LEU A 333 -3.13 -0.38 14.33
C LEU A 333 -4.61 -0.73 14.54
N ALA A 334 -5.48 -0.45 13.56
CA ALA A 334 -6.89 -0.77 13.63
C ALA A 334 -7.17 -2.28 13.43
N SER A 335 -6.32 -3.00 12.71
CA SER A 335 -6.56 -4.40 12.35
C SER A 335 -6.78 -5.35 13.54
N PRO A 336 -5.99 -5.31 14.64
CA PRO A 336 -6.27 -6.15 15.82
C PRO A 336 -7.59 -5.82 16.49
N LEU A 337 -8.02 -4.56 16.48
CA LEU A 337 -9.34 -4.16 17.03
C LEU A 337 -10.47 -4.73 16.18
N ILE A 338 -10.34 -4.69 14.85
CA ILE A 338 -11.28 -5.34 13.93
C ILE A 338 -11.28 -6.86 14.17
N GLY A 339 -10.11 -7.47 14.35
CA GLY A 339 -9.96 -8.88 14.65
C GLY A 339 -10.61 -9.29 15.98
N ALA A 340 -10.36 -8.55 17.05
CA ALA A 340 -10.98 -8.79 18.36
C ALA A 340 -12.51 -8.66 18.30
N LEU A 341 -13.02 -7.68 17.57
CA LEU A 341 -14.47 -7.55 17.34
C LEU A 341 -15.02 -8.71 16.51
N ALA A 342 -14.25 -9.22 15.54
CA ALA A 342 -14.64 -10.39 14.75
C ALA A 342 -14.67 -11.68 15.59
N ASP A 343 -13.69 -11.87 16.47
CA ASP A 343 -13.64 -13.00 17.40
C ASP A 343 -14.83 -12.96 18.40
N ALA A 344 -15.20 -11.77 18.88
CA ALA A 344 -16.29 -11.59 19.81
C ALA A 344 -17.68 -11.67 19.15
N THR A 345 -17.80 -11.45 17.83
CA THR A 345 -19.10 -11.33 17.14
C THR A 345 -19.12 -12.10 15.80
N SER A 346 -18.70 -11.44 14.74
CA SER A 346 -18.56 -12.02 13.39
C SER A 346 -17.72 -11.08 12.51
N LEU A 347 -17.14 -11.63 11.44
CA LEU A 347 -16.43 -10.80 10.43
C LEU A 347 -17.35 -9.73 9.83
N ARG A 348 -18.65 -10.03 9.60
CA ARG A 348 -19.60 -9.05 9.08
C ARG A 348 -19.78 -7.87 10.03
N THR A 349 -19.96 -8.13 11.30
CA THR A 349 -20.13 -7.10 12.33
C THR A 349 -18.85 -6.27 12.49
N ALA A 350 -17.70 -6.92 12.47
CA ALA A 350 -16.41 -6.26 12.59
C ALA A 350 -16.04 -5.36 11.40
N LEU A 351 -16.48 -5.73 10.19
CA LEU A 351 -16.23 -4.94 8.98
C LEU A 351 -17.27 -3.82 8.75
N ALA A 352 -18.47 -3.90 9.40
CA ALA A 352 -19.53 -2.91 9.21
C ALA A 352 -19.13 -1.46 9.52
N PRO A 353 -18.35 -1.15 10.58
CA PRO A 353 -17.89 0.22 10.86
C PRO A 353 -17.04 0.82 9.73
N LEU A 354 -16.39 -0.01 8.89
CA LEU A 354 -15.59 0.48 7.77
C LEU A 354 -16.42 1.25 6.73
N ILE A 355 -17.75 1.05 6.68
CA ILE A 355 -18.67 1.77 5.78
C ILE A 355 -18.66 3.28 6.07
N ALA A 356 -18.55 3.66 7.35
CA ALA A 356 -18.59 5.07 7.76
C ALA A 356 -17.29 5.84 7.46
N LEU A 357 -16.15 5.14 7.36
CA LEU A 357 -14.85 5.79 7.23
C LEU A 357 -14.67 6.59 5.92
N PRO A 358 -15.07 6.10 4.73
CA PRO A 358 -15.00 6.92 3.53
C PRO A 358 -15.90 8.16 3.60
N ALA A 359 -17.07 8.06 4.26
CA ALA A 359 -17.94 9.22 4.47
C ALA A 359 -17.26 10.27 5.39
N LEU A 360 -16.61 9.83 6.47
CA LEU A 360 -15.83 10.73 7.33
C LEU A 360 -14.67 11.37 6.55
N GLY A 361 -13.95 10.60 5.76
CA GLY A 361 -12.90 11.12 4.87
C GLY A 361 -13.44 12.16 3.89
N TRP A 362 -14.58 11.90 3.28
CA TRP A 362 -15.26 12.88 2.41
C TRP A 362 -15.63 14.17 3.14
N LEU A 363 -16.14 14.07 4.36
CA LEU A 363 -16.47 15.25 5.20
C LEU A 363 -15.22 16.10 5.47
N LEU A 364 -14.08 15.50 5.76
CA LEU A 364 -12.81 16.20 5.96
C LEU A 364 -12.35 16.93 4.68
N LEU A 365 -12.60 16.32 3.52
CA LEU A 365 -12.17 16.84 2.22
C LEU A 365 -13.13 17.88 1.61
N ARG A 366 -14.37 17.98 2.10
CA ARG A 366 -15.41 18.83 1.47
C ARG A 366 -15.04 20.32 1.37
N THR A 367 -14.20 20.79 2.30
CA THR A 367 -13.73 22.19 2.35
C THR A 367 -12.33 22.37 1.79
N LEU A 368 -11.67 21.31 1.35
CA LEU A 368 -10.32 21.37 0.78
C LEU A 368 -10.37 22.12 -0.54
N ARG A 369 -9.40 22.99 -0.80
CA ARG A 369 -9.26 23.71 -2.07
C ARG A 369 -8.02 23.22 -2.82
N GLU A 370 -8.03 23.38 -4.14
CA GLU A 370 -6.84 23.13 -4.94
C GLU A 370 -5.75 24.13 -4.50
N PRO A 371 -4.49 23.70 -4.30
CA PRO A 371 -3.38 24.61 -4.04
C PRO A 371 -3.22 25.60 -5.20
N ASP A 372 -2.92 26.86 -4.86
CA ASP A 372 -2.71 27.92 -5.86
C ASP A 372 -1.53 27.58 -6.78
N GLY A 373 -1.75 27.45 -8.07
CA GLY A 373 -0.71 27.22 -9.08
C GLY A 373 -1.05 26.27 -10.23
N GLU A 374 -2.06 25.41 -10.12
CA GLU A 374 -2.53 24.55 -11.21
C GLU A 374 -4.02 24.73 -11.47
N ALA A 375 -4.38 25.76 -12.22
CA ALA A 375 -5.67 25.74 -12.90
C ALA A 375 -5.68 24.57 -13.92
N PRO A 376 -6.76 23.75 -13.99
CA PRO A 376 -6.84 22.69 -14.97
C PRO A 376 -6.61 23.26 -16.36
N ARG A 377 -5.67 22.72 -17.10
CA ARG A 377 -5.51 23.05 -18.53
C ARG A 377 -6.81 22.64 -19.19
N ARG A 378 -7.65 23.63 -19.51
CA ARG A 378 -8.83 23.38 -20.33
C ARG A 378 -8.37 22.80 -21.66
N PRO A 379 -9.05 21.75 -22.16
CA PRO A 379 -8.71 21.11 -23.44
C PRO A 379 -8.80 22.07 -24.62
#